data_096ca7a879d77c06174cbdc99e6570a4
#
_entry.id   096ca7a879d77c06174cbdc99e6570a4
#
_cell.length_a   1.000
_cell.length_b   1.000
_cell.length_c   1.000
_cell.angle_alpha   90.00
_cell.angle_beta   90.00
_cell.angle_gamma   90.00
#
_symmetry.space_group_name_H-M   'P 1'
#
loop_
_entity.id
_entity.type
_entity.pdbx_description
1 polymer ?
#
loop_
_entity_poly.entity_id
_entity_poly.type
_entity_poly.pdbx_seq_one_letter_code
_entity_poly.pdbx_strand_id
1 'polypeptide(L)'
;MTQMGLADQLGIRHQAVSNWERGETMPDISKLPQLAEVFGVSIDEILENGKGTELLKHMLNRTADGYLQQHELSIQEISEVAPILRTEQVEEVFESVKEKVALDELAPIAPFLSEELIGECARKSFDAGGLSSLLSMAPFISDEVLDECARKAFGQEGIHALQSIAPFLSEEVISECARSAYEAGGITSLVSIAPFISDEVLDECARKAFGQEGIHALQSIAPFLSDEAISECARSAYEAGGITSLVSMAPFISDEVLDECARKAYEQGGISVLQSIAPFISSDVIDECARKAYEQGGISALQTMAPFISRDVIDECARKAYEQGGISALQTMAPFISSDVIDECARKAYETGEKSSPPLFI
;
A
#
# COMPACT_ATOMS: atom_id res chain seq x y z
N MET A 1 29.13 -39.73 24.11
CA MET A 1 28.41 -40.48 23.08
C MET A 1 28.45 -39.68 21.79
N THR A 2 28.47 -40.29 20.60
CA THR A 2 28.39 -39.57 19.32
C THR A 2 26.92 -39.43 18.90
N GLN A 3 26.57 -38.41 18.04
CA GLN A 3 25.23 -38.27 17.48
C GLN A 3 24.72 -39.54 16.81
N MET A 4 25.61 -40.23 16.08
CA MET A 4 25.31 -41.52 15.42
C MET A 4 25.04 -42.64 16.45
N GLY A 5 25.82 -42.72 17.52
CA GLY A 5 25.61 -43.71 18.58
C GLY A 5 24.32 -43.49 19.36
N LEU A 6 23.92 -42.24 19.60
CA LEU A 6 22.62 -41.90 20.22
C LEU A 6 21.47 -42.23 19.28
N ALA A 7 21.61 -41.90 18.00
CA ALA A 7 20.58 -42.16 16.98
C ALA A 7 20.32 -43.69 16.85
N ASP A 8 21.38 -44.51 16.83
CA ASP A 8 21.27 -45.97 16.77
C ASP A 8 20.54 -46.54 17.99
N GLN A 9 20.84 -46.06 19.21
CA GLN A 9 20.17 -46.50 20.44
C GLN A 9 18.70 -46.12 20.50
N LEU A 10 18.34 -44.96 19.97
CA LEU A 10 16.98 -44.47 19.95
C LEU A 10 16.15 -44.95 18.75
N GLY A 11 16.80 -45.64 17.77
CA GLY A 11 16.16 -46.09 16.53
C GLY A 11 15.68 -44.95 15.63
N ILE A 12 16.44 -43.84 15.55
CA ILE A 12 16.12 -42.64 14.78
C ILE A 12 17.27 -42.28 13.83
N ARG A 13 17.04 -41.30 12.94
CA ARG A 13 18.06 -40.78 12.04
C ARG A 13 19.00 -39.83 12.79
N HIS A 14 20.32 -39.91 12.49
CA HIS A 14 21.33 -39.01 13.08
C HIS A 14 21.03 -37.53 12.86
N GLN A 15 20.32 -37.19 11.78
CA GLN A 15 19.85 -35.82 11.47
C GLN A 15 18.94 -35.27 12.58
N ALA A 16 18.06 -36.11 13.14
CA ALA A 16 17.17 -35.71 14.23
C ALA A 16 17.98 -35.31 15.48
N VAL A 17 18.98 -36.14 15.86
CA VAL A 17 19.86 -35.82 16.99
C VAL A 17 20.64 -34.52 16.74
N SER A 18 21.13 -34.32 15.51
CA SER A 18 21.84 -33.11 15.13
C SER A 18 20.94 -31.87 15.22
N ASN A 19 19.64 -31.96 14.84
CA ASN A 19 18.69 -30.89 14.96
C ASN A 19 18.36 -30.56 16.43
N TRP A 20 18.27 -31.59 17.28
CA TRP A 20 18.04 -31.38 18.72
C TRP A 20 19.22 -30.65 19.38
N GLU A 21 20.47 -31.05 19.07
CA GLU A 21 21.66 -30.37 19.61
C GLU A 21 21.79 -28.91 19.15
N ARG A 22 21.26 -28.58 17.97
CA ARG A 22 21.24 -27.19 17.49
C ARG A 22 20.03 -26.40 17.99
N GLY A 23 19.08 -27.02 18.70
CA GLY A 23 17.86 -26.41 19.14
C GLY A 23 16.84 -26.13 18.02
N GLU A 24 17.01 -26.74 16.84
CA GLU A 24 16.10 -26.57 15.70
C GLU A 24 14.81 -27.37 15.87
N THR A 25 14.87 -28.49 16.56
CA THR A 25 13.74 -29.34 16.93
C THR A 25 13.97 -29.96 18.30
N MET A 26 12.88 -30.39 18.96
CA MET A 26 12.97 -31.15 20.23
C MET A 26 12.64 -32.62 20.00
N PRO A 27 13.09 -33.53 20.89
CA PRO A 27 12.69 -34.95 20.87
C PRO A 27 11.18 -35.07 21.11
N ASP A 28 10.55 -36.03 20.38
CA ASP A 28 9.16 -36.43 20.70
C ASP A 28 9.09 -36.97 22.15
N ILE A 29 7.97 -36.67 22.84
CA ILE A 29 7.74 -37.11 24.23
C ILE A 29 7.97 -38.61 24.42
N SER A 30 7.63 -39.43 23.43
CA SER A 30 7.84 -40.89 23.49
C SER A 30 9.33 -41.31 23.56
N LYS A 31 10.25 -40.40 23.24
CA LYS A 31 11.69 -40.61 23.28
C LYS A 31 12.33 -40.19 24.61
N LEU A 32 11.63 -39.35 25.42
CA LEU A 32 12.18 -38.90 26.70
C LEU A 32 12.52 -40.02 27.68
N PRO A 33 11.71 -41.07 27.85
CA PRO A 33 12.09 -42.22 28.70
C PRO A 33 13.36 -42.92 28.23
N GLN A 34 13.50 -43.09 26.92
CA GLN A 34 14.70 -43.74 26.34
C GLN A 34 15.94 -42.86 26.49
N LEU A 35 15.78 -41.53 26.33
CA LEU A 35 16.87 -40.56 26.58
C LEU A 35 17.30 -40.56 28.05
N ALA A 36 16.35 -40.58 28.97
CA ALA A 36 16.62 -40.69 30.42
C ALA A 36 17.43 -41.94 30.76
N GLU A 37 17.03 -43.10 30.18
CA GLU A 37 17.76 -44.37 30.38
C GLU A 37 19.14 -44.30 29.79
N VAL A 38 19.31 -43.79 28.56
CA VAL A 38 20.61 -43.69 27.87
C VAL A 38 21.59 -42.79 28.60
N PHE A 39 21.09 -41.65 29.14
CA PHE A 39 21.94 -40.70 29.86
C PHE A 39 22.05 -40.98 31.37
N GLY A 40 21.24 -41.89 31.92
CA GLY A 40 21.25 -42.25 33.33
C GLY A 40 20.72 -41.10 34.23
N VAL A 41 19.81 -40.27 33.70
CA VAL A 41 19.21 -39.12 34.38
C VAL A 41 17.70 -39.32 34.46
N SER A 42 17.03 -38.50 35.29
CA SER A 42 15.57 -38.46 35.32
C SER A 42 15.01 -37.65 34.14
N ILE A 43 13.75 -37.87 33.78
CA ILE A 43 13.06 -37.05 32.79
C ILE A 43 12.99 -35.61 33.25
N ASP A 44 12.83 -35.38 34.56
CA ASP A 44 12.82 -34.03 35.18
C ASP A 44 14.15 -33.28 34.97
N GLU A 45 15.27 -33.99 35.03
CA GLU A 45 16.59 -33.38 34.76
C GLU A 45 16.79 -33.07 33.29
N ILE A 46 16.17 -33.84 32.36
CA ILE A 46 16.20 -33.55 30.93
C ILE A 46 15.39 -32.29 30.63
N LEU A 47 14.27 -32.05 31.33
CA LEU A 47 13.30 -30.97 31.10
C LEU A 47 13.58 -29.72 31.93
N GLU A 48 14.66 -29.66 32.69
CA GLU A 48 15.09 -28.48 33.48
C GLU A 48 14.03 -27.86 34.39
N ASN A 49 13.16 -28.66 35.01
CA ASN A 49 12.14 -28.22 36.00
C ASN A 49 11.24 -27.05 35.56
N GLY A 50 10.79 -26.99 34.29
CA GLY A 50 9.79 -26.04 33.81
C GLY A 50 8.39 -26.30 34.41
N LYS A 51 7.49 -25.30 34.38
CA LYS A 51 6.09 -25.46 34.85
C LYS A 51 5.33 -26.53 34.08
N GLY A 52 5.68 -26.78 32.82
CA GLY A 52 5.11 -27.86 31.98
C GLY A 52 5.53 -29.26 32.38
N THR A 53 6.52 -29.44 33.28
CA THR A 53 7.06 -30.74 33.66
C THR A 53 6.02 -31.65 34.33
N GLU A 54 5.13 -31.12 35.15
CA GLU A 54 4.06 -31.89 35.81
C GLU A 54 3.02 -32.40 34.77
N LEU A 55 2.61 -31.54 33.84
CA LEU A 55 1.71 -31.93 32.73
C LEU A 55 2.36 -33.07 31.91
N LEU A 56 3.63 -32.96 31.54
CA LEU A 56 4.36 -34.00 30.84
C LEU A 56 4.43 -35.32 31.60
N LYS A 57 4.69 -35.30 32.90
CA LYS A 57 4.67 -36.50 33.75
C LYS A 57 3.34 -37.21 33.70
N HIS A 58 2.25 -36.44 33.81
CA HIS A 58 0.88 -37.00 33.75
C HIS A 58 0.54 -37.54 32.37
N MET A 59 1.00 -36.92 31.30
CA MET A 59 0.86 -37.43 29.92
C MET A 59 1.62 -38.72 29.69
N LEU A 60 2.88 -38.78 30.15
CA LEU A 60 3.71 -39.99 30.04
C LEU A 60 3.13 -41.17 30.82
N ASN A 61 2.55 -40.90 31.98
CA ASN A 61 1.95 -41.92 32.86
C ASN A 61 0.49 -42.28 32.48
N ARG A 62 -0.06 -41.65 31.41
CA ARG A 62 -1.46 -41.79 30.99
C ARG A 62 -2.46 -41.45 32.09
N THR A 63 -2.14 -40.45 32.90
CA THR A 63 -2.97 -39.89 33.98
C THR A 63 -3.37 -38.44 33.72
N ALA A 64 -3.24 -38.00 32.46
CA ALA A 64 -3.55 -36.62 32.06
C ALA A 64 -4.98 -36.21 32.35
N ASP A 65 -5.98 -37.07 32.06
CA ASP A 65 -7.39 -36.76 32.33
C ASP A 65 -7.66 -36.39 33.78
N GLY A 66 -7.07 -37.10 34.73
CA GLY A 66 -7.24 -36.82 36.16
C GLY A 66 -6.55 -35.53 36.59
N TYR A 67 -5.43 -35.22 35.96
CA TYR A 67 -4.68 -33.98 36.20
C TYR A 67 -5.43 -32.77 35.63
N LEU A 68 -5.91 -32.85 34.38
CA LEU A 68 -6.66 -31.79 33.68
C LEU A 68 -7.99 -31.46 34.41
N GLN A 69 -8.61 -32.43 35.05
CA GLN A 69 -9.85 -32.19 35.84
C GLN A 69 -9.60 -31.45 37.15
N GLN A 70 -8.40 -31.56 37.70
CA GLN A 70 -8.04 -30.99 39.01
C GLN A 70 -7.25 -29.69 38.96
N HIS A 71 -6.64 -29.36 37.80
CA HIS A 71 -5.75 -28.23 37.60
C HIS A 71 -6.23 -27.38 36.42
N GLU A 72 -6.33 -26.05 36.64
CA GLU A 72 -6.53 -25.10 35.55
C GLU A 72 -5.18 -24.83 34.89
N LEU A 73 -5.05 -25.26 33.65
CA LEU A 73 -3.87 -24.98 32.82
C LEU A 73 -3.95 -23.59 32.19
N SER A 74 -2.81 -22.94 32.09
CA SER A 74 -2.64 -21.74 31.30
C SER A 74 -2.09 -22.05 29.91
N ILE A 75 -2.34 -21.19 28.93
CA ILE A 75 -1.75 -21.30 27.59
C ILE A 75 -0.21 -21.32 27.67
N GLN A 76 0.37 -20.62 28.63
CA GLN A 76 1.82 -20.61 28.81
C GLN A 76 2.37 -21.97 29.21
N GLU A 77 1.68 -22.71 30.10
CA GLU A 77 2.07 -24.08 30.47
C GLU A 77 1.94 -25.04 29.30
N ILE A 78 0.91 -24.87 28.46
CA ILE A 78 0.75 -25.66 27.23
C ILE A 78 1.88 -25.31 26.23
N SER A 79 2.21 -24.03 26.06
CA SER A 79 3.25 -23.58 25.12
C SER A 79 4.64 -24.09 25.46
N GLU A 80 4.95 -24.30 26.76
CA GLU A 80 6.22 -24.88 27.18
C GLU A 80 6.38 -26.34 26.74
N VAL A 81 5.28 -27.08 26.61
CA VAL A 81 5.29 -28.51 26.30
C VAL A 81 4.89 -28.83 24.85
N ALA A 82 4.16 -27.92 24.19
CA ALA A 82 3.67 -28.11 22.84
C ALA A 82 4.75 -28.55 21.82
N PRO A 83 6.00 -28.00 21.84
CA PRO A 83 7.05 -28.41 20.90
C PRO A 83 7.48 -29.87 20.98
N ILE A 84 7.19 -30.57 22.08
CA ILE A 84 7.57 -31.97 22.29
C ILE A 84 6.39 -32.93 22.22
N LEU A 85 5.16 -32.38 22.13
CA LEU A 85 3.93 -33.14 21.96
C LEU A 85 3.58 -33.27 20.48
N ARG A 86 2.78 -34.29 20.15
CA ARG A 86 2.14 -34.37 18.83
C ARG A 86 0.91 -33.46 18.80
N THR A 87 0.53 -33.03 17.61
CA THR A 87 -0.64 -32.14 17.42
C THR A 87 -1.88 -32.66 18.16
N GLU A 88 -2.21 -33.94 18.03
CA GLU A 88 -3.37 -34.55 18.69
C GLU A 88 -3.29 -34.48 20.23
N GLN A 89 -2.08 -34.52 20.78
CA GLN A 89 -1.88 -34.41 22.24
C GLN A 89 -1.98 -32.96 22.72
N VAL A 90 -1.53 -31.98 21.90
CA VAL A 90 -1.71 -30.56 22.21
C VAL A 90 -3.18 -30.19 22.17
N GLU A 91 -3.90 -30.70 21.17
CA GLU A 91 -5.33 -30.46 21.01
C GLU A 91 -6.16 -31.07 22.16
N GLU A 92 -5.83 -32.32 22.60
CA GLU A 92 -6.47 -32.95 23.74
C GLU A 92 -6.32 -32.11 25.02
N VAL A 93 -5.12 -31.57 25.25
CA VAL A 93 -4.86 -30.67 26.38
C VAL A 93 -5.59 -29.35 26.21
N PHE A 94 -5.54 -28.76 25.03
CA PHE A 94 -6.17 -27.48 24.73
C PHE A 94 -7.70 -27.52 24.86
N GLU A 95 -8.36 -28.63 24.47
CA GLU A 95 -9.80 -28.82 24.64
C GLU A 95 -10.26 -28.59 26.10
N SER A 96 -9.40 -28.90 27.09
CA SER A 96 -9.73 -28.68 28.50
C SER A 96 -9.79 -27.21 28.91
N VAL A 97 -9.16 -26.32 28.16
CA VAL A 97 -9.09 -24.87 28.42
C VAL A 97 -9.77 -24.00 27.36
N LYS A 98 -10.14 -24.57 26.22
CA LYS A 98 -10.67 -23.90 25.02
C LYS A 98 -11.77 -22.86 25.29
N GLU A 99 -12.70 -23.19 26.21
CA GLU A 99 -13.83 -22.30 26.52
C GLU A 99 -13.44 -21.05 27.34
N LYS A 100 -12.23 -21.04 27.93
CA LYS A 100 -11.77 -19.98 28.83
C LYS A 100 -10.70 -19.09 28.18
N VAL A 101 -10.19 -19.47 27.03
CA VAL A 101 -9.05 -18.84 26.37
C VAL A 101 -9.54 -17.96 25.23
N ALA A 102 -9.06 -16.72 25.19
CA ALA A 102 -9.31 -15.81 24.08
C ALA A 102 -8.44 -16.18 22.86
N LEU A 103 -8.93 -15.86 21.66
CA LEU A 103 -8.23 -16.20 20.41
C LEU A 103 -6.80 -15.61 20.34
N ASP A 104 -6.61 -14.40 20.83
CA ASP A 104 -5.32 -13.69 20.84
C ASP A 104 -4.28 -14.34 21.74
N GLU A 105 -4.74 -15.12 22.75
CA GLU A 105 -3.84 -15.87 23.63
C GLU A 105 -3.28 -17.14 22.99
N LEU A 106 -3.85 -17.59 21.85
CA LEU A 106 -3.45 -18.82 21.17
C LEU A 106 -2.13 -18.73 20.39
N ALA A 107 -1.64 -17.53 20.10
CA ALA A 107 -0.47 -17.32 19.26
C ALA A 107 0.76 -18.19 19.64
N PRO A 108 1.09 -18.43 20.94
CA PRO A 108 2.22 -19.27 21.33
C PRO A 108 2.06 -20.75 20.98
N ILE A 109 0.82 -21.25 20.87
CA ILE A 109 0.53 -22.66 20.59
C ILE A 109 -0.03 -22.89 19.18
N ALA A 110 -0.38 -21.84 18.45
CA ALA A 110 -0.96 -21.91 17.12
C ALA A 110 -0.19 -22.84 16.14
N PRO A 111 1.16 -22.83 16.10
CA PRO A 111 1.92 -23.72 15.21
C PRO A 111 1.75 -25.23 15.53
N PHE A 112 1.17 -25.57 16.68
CA PHE A 112 1.00 -26.93 17.16
C PHE A 112 -0.46 -27.41 17.16
N LEU A 113 -1.38 -26.54 16.74
CA LEU A 113 -2.80 -26.83 16.55
C LEU A 113 -3.12 -27.09 15.08
N SER A 114 -4.17 -27.86 14.80
CA SER A 114 -4.66 -28.03 13.44
C SER A 114 -5.36 -26.76 12.93
N GLU A 115 -5.35 -26.57 11.61
CA GLU A 115 -6.07 -25.49 10.95
C GLU A 115 -7.58 -25.55 11.25
N GLU A 116 -8.14 -26.76 11.40
CA GLU A 116 -9.55 -26.97 11.71
C GLU A 116 -9.91 -26.39 13.08
N LEU A 117 -9.10 -26.67 14.11
CA LEU A 117 -9.33 -26.19 15.47
C LEU A 117 -9.11 -24.66 15.58
N ILE A 118 -8.07 -24.15 14.93
CA ILE A 118 -7.86 -22.70 14.86
C ILE A 118 -9.04 -22.03 14.17
N GLY A 119 -9.53 -22.61 13.07
CA GLY A 119 -10.67 -22.09 12.31
C GLY A 119 -11.97 -22.08 13.15
N GLU A 120 -12.19 -23.10 13.98
CA GLU A 120 -13.33 -23.14 14.89
C GLU A 120 -13.26 -22.03 15.94
N CYS A 121 -12.07 -21.84 16.57
CA CYS A 121 -11.84 -20.76 17.52
C CYS A 121 -12.00 -19.39 16.87
N ALA A 122 -11.53 -19.23 15.63
CA ALA A 122 -11.65 -17.99 14.86
C ALA A 122 -13.13 -17.65 14.58
N ARG A 123 -13.94 -18.59 14.10
CA ARG A 123 -15.38 -18.36 13.88
C ARG A 123 -16.09 -17.94 15.16
N LYS A 124 -15.80 -18.62 16.29
CA LYS A 124 -16.37 -18.28 17.59
C LYS A 124 -15.98 -16.87 18.04
N SER A 125 -14.71 -16.51 17.87
CA SER A 125 -14.21 -15.17 18.19
C SER A 125 -14.83 -14.10 17.30
N PHE A 126 -14.98 -14.38 16.00
CA PHE A 126 -15.65 -13.51 15.06
C PHE A 126 -17.12 -13.25 15.46
N ASP A 127 -17.87 -14.27 15.81
CA ASP A 127 -19.28 -14.13 16.23
C ASP A 127 -19.41 -13.27 17.50
N ALA A 128 -18.41 -13.25 18.36
CA ALA A 128 -18.38 -12.45 19.60
C ALA A 128 -17.85 -11.02 19.43
N GLY A 129 -16.88 -10.81 18.55
CA GLY A 129 -16.11 -9.54 18.47
C GLY A 129 -15.84 -9.02 17.05
N GLY A 130 -16.42 -9.64 16.01
CA GLY A 130 -16.20 -9.23 14.62
C GLY A 130 -14.78 -9.49 14.11
N LEU A 131 -14.44 -8.93 12.93
CA LEU A 131 -13.14 -9.14 12.28
C LEU A 131 -11.94 -8.66 13.10
N SER A 132 -12.10 -7.63 13.91
CA SER A 132 -11.02 -7.10 14.73
C SER A 132 -10.49 -8.11 15.74
N SER A 133 -11.32 -9.06 16.19
CA SER A 133 -10.92 -10.13 17.11
C SER A 133 -10.00 -11.17 16.47
N LEU A 134 -9.94 -11.22 15.12
CA LEU A 134 -9.11 -12.17 14.38
C LEU A 134 -7.68 -11.65 14.10
N LEU A 135 -7.45 -10.36 14.23
CA LEU A 135 -6.25 -9.69 13.72
C LEU A 135 -4.94 -10.28 14.26
N SER A 136 -4.87 -10.56 15.56
CA SER A 136 -3.66 -11.12 16.20
C SER A 136 -3.33 -12.53 15.74
N MET A 137 -4.33 -13.27 15.29
CA MET A 137 -4.22 -14.67 14.86
C MET A 137 -4.34 -14.84 13.34
N ALA A 138 -4.58 -13.77 12.59
CA ALA A 138 -4.78 -13.82 11.14
C ALA A 138 -3.70 -14.63 10.39
N PRO A 139 -2.39 -14.55 10.71
CA PRO A 139 -1.37 -15.36 10.05
C PRO A 139 -1.48 -16.88 10.25
N PHE A 140 -2.28 -17.33 11.21
CA PHE A 140 -2.46 -18.76 11.56
C PHE A 140 -3.83 -19.29 11.15
N ILE A 141 -4.75 -18.41 10.77
CA ILE A 141 -6.09 -18.78 10.30
C ILE A 141 -6.01 -19.03 8.79
N SER A 142 -6.65 -20.10 8.32
CA SER A 142 -6.67 -20.38 6.89
C SER A 142 -7.43 -19.30 6.10
N ASP A 143 -7.00 -19.08 4.85
CA ASP A 143 -7.64 -18.11 3.95
C ASP A 143 -9.14 -18.36 3.83
N GLU A 144 -9.55 -19.63 3.76
CA GLU A 144 -10.97 -20.02 3.66
C GLU A 144 -11.80 -19.49 4.83
N VAL A 145 -11.29 -19.60 6.06
CA VAL A 145 -11.98 -19.12 7.28
C VAL A 145 -11.98 -17.60 7.36
N LEU A 146 -10.86 -16.96 7.03
CA LEU A 146 -10.76 -15.49 6.99
C LEU A 146 -11.73 -14.91 5.95
N ASP A 147 -11.77 -15.49 4.78
CA ASP A 147 -12.64 -15.08 3.68
C ASP A 147 -14.13 -15.27 4.02
N GLU A 148 -14.48 -16.37 4.68
CA GLU A 148 -15.84 -16.60 5.18
C GLU A 148 -16.25 -15.49 6.17
N CYS A 149 -15.40 -15.20 7.15
CA CYS A 149 -15.65 -14.15 8.13
C CYS A 149 -15.73 -12.77 7.49
N ALA A 150 -14.86 -12.50 6.51
CA ALA A 150 -14.84 -11.24 5.77
C ALA A 150 -16.14 -11.00 4.99
N ARG A 151 -16.64 -12.01 4.26
CA ARG A 151 -17.93 -11.91 3.55
C ARG A 151 -19.10 -11.63 4.50
N LYS A 152 -19.11 -12.27 5.67
CA LYS A 152 -20.14 -12.03 6.70
C LYS A 152 -20.08 -10.60 7.23
N ALA A 153 -18.87 -10.12 7.58
CA ALA A 153 -18.67 -8.76 8.07
C ALA A 153 -19.02 -7.71 7.01
N PHE A 154 -18.61 -7.93 5.77
CA PHE A 154 -18.97 -7.05 4.64
C PHE A 154 -20.48 -6.92 4.50
N GLY A 155 -21.23 -8.03 4.59
CA GLY A 155 -22.70 -8.02 4.52
C GLY A 155 -23.38 -7.26 5.66
N GLN A 156 -22.74 -7.13 6.81
CA GLN A 156 -23.28 -6.45 8.00
C GLN A 156 -22.86 -4.99 8.11
N GLU A 157 -21.60 -4.68 7.87
CA GLU A 157 -20.96 -3.41 8.18
C GLU A 157 -20.39 -2.70 6.93
N GLY A 158 -20.40 -3.38 5.77
CA GLY A 158 -19.85 -2.86 4.51
C GLY A 158 -18.33 -3.01 4.43
N ILE A 159 -17.76 -2.36 3.38
CA ILE A 159 -16.37 -2.55 3.00
C ILE A 159 -15.35 -2.08 4.07
N HIS A 160 -15.73 -1.12 4.90
CA HIS A 160 -14.86 -0.58 5.95
C HIS A 160 -14.46 -1.62 7.00
N ALA A 161 -15.33 -2.62 7.24
CA ALA A 161 -15.03 -3.72 8.16
C ALA A 161 -13.78 -4.50 7.76
N LEU A 162 -13.47 -4.56 6.46
CA LEU A 162 -12.35 -5.34 5.94
C LEU A 162 -11.00 -4.66 6.13
N GLN A 163 -10.95 -3.34 6.40
CA GLN A 163 -9.72 -2.55 6.36
C GLN A 163 -8.60 -3.11 7.24
N SER A 164 -8.91 -3.55 8.46
CA SER A 164 -7.90 -4.04 9.41
C SER A 164 -7.32 -5.40 9.04
N ILE A 165 -8.09 -6.23 8.32
CA ILE A 165 -7.72 -7.61 8.00
C ILE A 165 -7.41 -7.81 6.51
N ALA A 166 -7.60 -6.78 5.68
CA ALA A 166 -7.40 -6.84 4.24
C ALA A 166 -6.05 -7.45 3.80
N PRO A 167 -4.91 -7.21 4.49
CA PRO A 167 -3.63 -7.84 4.12
C PRO A 167 -3.60 -9.37 4.20
N PHE A 168 -4.58 -9.97 4.86
CA PHE A 168 -4.66 -11.42 5.10
C PHE A 168 -5.79 -12.08 4.31
N LEU A 169 -6.59 -11.31 3.59
CA LEU A 169 -7.69 -11.83 2.78
C LEU A 169 -7.21 -12.24 1.39
N SER A 170 -7.90 -13.21 0.79
CA SER A 170 -7.64 -13.57 -0.59
C SER A 170 -8.02 -12.43 -1.55
N GLU A 171 -7.30 -12.35 -2.67
CA GLU A 171 -7.60 -11.39 -3.74
C GLU A 171 -9.04 -11.57 -4.28
N GLU A 172 -9.53 -12.80 -4.28
CA GLU A 172 -10.89 -13.13 -4.75
C GLU A 172 -11.95 -12.43 -3.88
N VAL A 173 -11.85 -12.52 -2.56
CA VAL A 173 -12.82 -11.91 -1.63
C VAL A 173 -12.73 -10.40 -1.63
N ILE A 174 -11.51 -9.86 -1.65
CA ILE A 174 -11.33 -8.41 -1.76
C ILE A 174 -11.97 -7.89 -3.04
N SER A 175 -11.73 -8.56 -4.17
CA SER A 175 -12.28 -8.19 -5.47
C SER A 175 -13.81 -8.27 -5.53
N GLU A 176 -14.39 -9.33 -4.97
CA GLU A 176 -15.84 -9.53 -4.86
C GLU A 176 -16.47 -8.41 -4.02
N CYS A 177 -15.93 -8.17 -2.82
CA CYS A 177 -16.43 -7.13 -1.92
C CYS A 177 -16.24 -5.72 -2.50
N ALA A 178 -15.14 -5.46 -3.20
CA ALA A 178 -14.88 -4.17 -3.84
C ALA A 178 -15.89 -3.87 -4.95
N ARG A 179 -16.16 -4.82 -5.85
CA ARG A 179 -17.19 -4.64 -6.89
C ARG A 179 -18.57 -4.38 -6.27
N SER A 180 -18.96 -5.16 -5.26
CA SER A 180 -20.23 -4.98 -4.58
C SER A 180 -20.33 -3.63 -3.85
N ALA A 181 -19.25 -3.19 -3.20
CA ALA A 181 -19.18 -1.90 -2.54
C ALA A 181 -19.28 -0.74 -3.53
N TYR A 182 -18.60 -0.87 -4.70
CA TYR A 182 -18.71 0.10 -5.77
C TYR A 182 -20.16 0.24 -6.28
N GLU A 183 -20.85 -0.87 -6.52
CA GLU A 183 -22.25 -0.85 -6.97
C GLU A 183 -23.20 -0.20 -5.95
N ALA A 184 -22.90 -0.34 -4.66
CA ALA A 184 -23.73 0.22 -3.59
C ALA A 184 -23.43 1.68 -3.25
N GLY A 185 -22.17 2.11 -3.33
CA GLY A 185 -21.71 3.40 -2.83
C GLY A 185 -20.75 4.17 -3.75
N GLY A 186 -20.54 3.70 -4.98
CA GLY A 186 -19.65 4.34 -5.93
C GLY A 186 -18.17 4.22 -5.56
N ILE A 187 -17.31 4.91 -6.31
CA ILE A 187 -15.85 4.78 -6.22
C ILE A 187 -15.27 5.21 -4.85
N THR A 188 -15.90 6.16 -4.20
CA THR A 188 -15.46 6.67 -2.90
C THR A 188 -15.57 5.65 -1.78
N SER A 189 -16.44 4.65 -1.92
CA SER A 189 -16.57 3.55 -0.95
C SER A 189 -15.29 2.69 -0.88
N LEU A 190 -14.49 2.65 -1.94
CA LEU A 190 -13.31 1.81 -2.06
C LEU A 190 -12.05 2.41 -1.39
N VAL A 191 -12.06 3.70 -1.06
CA VAL A 191 -10.86 4.44 -0.59
C VAL A 191 -10.15 3.75 0.58
N SER A 192 -10.91 3.21 1.54
CA SER A 192 -10.35 2.59 2.75
C SER A 192 -9.58 1.30 2.51
N ILE A 193 -9.90 0.59 1.43
CA ILE A 193 -9.26 -0.69 1.07
C ILE A 193 -8.54 -0.65 -0.28
N ALA A 194 -8.51 0.52 -0.94
CA ALA A 194 -7.88 0.67 -2.25
C ALA A 194 -6.47 0.07 -2.36
N PRO A 195 -5.58 0.18 -1.35
CA PRO A 195 -4.24 -0.43 -1.40
C PRO A 195 -4.22 -1.96 -1.50
N PHE A 196 -5.35 -2.62 -1.24
CA PHE A 196 -5.46 -4.08 -1.21
C PHE A 196 -6.28 -4.64 -2.37
N ILE A 197 -6.93 -3.78 -3.15
CA ILE A 197 -7.66 -4.16 -4.36
C ILE A 197 -6.65 -4.31 -5.49
N SER A 198 -6.78 -5.36 -6.31
CA SER A 198 -5.93 -5.51 -7.48
C SER A 198 -6.15 -4.37 -8.48
N ASP A 199 -5.09 -3.99 -9.19
CA ASP A 199 -5.13 -2.92 -10.20
C ASP A 199 -6.24 -3.16 -11.22
N GLU A 200 -6.43 -4.41 -11.67
CA GLU A 200 -7.48 -4.78 -12.62
C GLU A 200 -8.88 -4.40 -12.14
N VAL A 201 -9.20 -4.72 -10.91
CA VAL A 201 -10.52 -4.46 -10.32
C VAL A 201 -10.72 -2.98 -10.01
N LEU A 202 -9.69 -2.33 -9.48
CA LEU A 202 -9.75 -0.91 -9.15
C LEU A 202 -9.88 -0.06 -10.42
N ASP A 203 -9.13 -0.37 -11.46
CA ASP A 203 -9.20 0.28 -12.76
C ASP A 203 -10.54 0.05 -13.46
N GLU A 204 -11.12 -1.15 -13.35
CA GLU A 204 -12.47 -1.44 -13.84
C GLU A 204 -13.50 -0.52 -13.17
N CYS A 205 -13.46 -0.42 -11.84
CA CYS A 205 -14.35 0.45 -11.09
C CYS A 205 -14.12 1.93 -11.43
N ALA A 206 -12.87 2.34 -11.61
CA ALA A 206 -12.50 3.70 -11.99
C ALA A 206 -13.04 4.08 -13.36
N ARG A 207 -12.90 3.22 -14.38
CA ARG A 207 -13.46 3.47 -15.73
C ARG A 207 -14.98 3.61 -15.71
N LYS A 208 -15.66 2.80 -14.90
CA LYS A 208 -17.12 2.92 -14.72
C LYS A 208 -17.49 4.24 -14.05
N ALA A 209 -16.79 4.62 -12.98
CA ALA A 209 -17.01 5.88 -12.27
C ALA A 209 -16.74 7.08 -13.17
N PHE A 210 -15.65 7.05 -13.96
CA PHE A 210 -15.34 8.07 -14.96
C PHE A 210 -16.48 8.25 -15.97
N GLY A 211 -17.04 7.15 -16.49
CA GLY A 211 -18.15 7.21 -17.44
C GLY A 211 -19.44 7.79 -16.88
N GLN A 212 -19.65 7.74 -15.57
CA GLN A 212 -20.85 8.25 -14.90
C GLN A 212 -20.69 9.67 -14.38
N GLU A 213 -19.55 9.98 -13.76
CA GLU A 213 -19.34 11.19 -12.97
C GLU A 213 -18.19 12.08 -13.50
N GLY A 214 -17.41 11.57 -14.47
CA GLY A 214 -16.24 12.24 -15.03
C GLY A 214 -14.97 12.07 -14.20
N ILE A 215 -13.88 12.68 -14.66
CA ILE A 215 -12.53 12.42 -14.13
C ILE A 215 -12.35 12.85 -12.66
N HIS A 216 -13.09 13.83 -12.19
CA HIS A 216 -12.98 14.33 -10.80
C HIS A 216 -13.42 13.28 -9.76
N ALA A 217 -14.27 12.32 -10.14
CA ALA A 217 -14.65 11.22 -9.26
C ALA A 217 -13.46 10.36 -8.85
N LEU A 218 -12.42 10.30 -9.68
CA LEU A 218 -11.25 9.46 -9.46
C LEU A 218 -10.24 10.05 -8.45
N GLN A 219 -10.39 11.32 -8.06
CA GLN A 219 -9.39 12.04 -7.25
C GLN A 219 -9.05 11.33 -5.94
N SER A 220 -10.04 10.73 -5.28
CA SER A 220 -9.85 10.08 -3.98
C SER A 220 -9.09 8.75 -4.05
N ILE A 221 -9.10 8.08 -5.22
CA ILE A 221 -8.44 6.79 -5.43
C ILE A 221 -7.27 6.88 -6.41
N ALA A 222 -7.02 8.06 -6.98
CA ALA A 222 -5.98 8.27 -7.98
C ALA A 222 -4.59 7.71 -7.61
N PRO A 223 -4.13 7.81 -6.34
CA PRO A 223 -2.85 7.24 -5.93
C PRO A 223 -2.73 5.71 -6.07
N PHE A 224 -3.85 5.03 -6.26
CA PHE A 224 -3.94 3.57 -6.30
C PHE A 224 -4.29 3.04 -7.68
N LEU A 225 -4.61 3.92 -8.64
CA LEU A 225 -4.91 3.54 -10.01
C LEU A 225 -3.63 3.30 -10.82
N SER A 226 -3.73 2.43 -11.83
CA SER A 226 -2.64 2.27 -12.78
C SER A 226 -2.43 3.52 -13.63
N ASP A 227 -1.19 3.76 -14.05
CA ASP A 227 -0.86 4.86 -14.97
C ASP A 227 -1.64 4.74 -16.30
N GLU A 228 -1.95 3.51 -16.73
CA GLU A 228 -2.72 3.25 -17.92
C GLU A 228 -4.18 3.73 -17.79
N ALA A 229 -4.85 3.39 -16.70
CA ALA A 229 -6.22 3.80 -16.44
C ALA A 229 -6.34 5.33 -16.27
N ILE A 230 -5.41 5.94 -15.53
CA ILE A 230 -5.36 7.40 -15.39
C ILE A 230 -5.16 8.07 -16.74
N SER A 231 -4.23 7.57 -17.55
CA SER A 231 -3.91 8.13 -18.87
C SER A 231 -5.08 8.02 -19.85
N GLU A 232 -5.77 6.89 -19.87
CA GLU A 232 -6.97 6.66 -20.67
C GLU A 232 -8.10 7.62 -20.27
N CYS A 233 -8.41 7.69 -18.97
CA CYS A 233 -9.43 8.60 -18.46
C CYS A 233 -9.07 10.08 -18.70
N ALA A 234 -7.79 10.46 -18.57
CA ALA A 234 -7.33 11.83 -18.82
C ALA A 234 -7.49 12.23 -20.29
N ARG A 235 -7.09 11.38 -21.25
CA ARG A 235 -7.29 11.68 -22.67
C ARG A 235 -8.78 11.81 -23.01
N SER A 236 -9.61 10.89 -22.49
CA SER A 236 -11.06 10.95 -22.71
C SER A 236 -11.70 12.19 -22.08
N ALA A 237 -11.25 12.57 -20.88
CA ALA A 237 -11.73 13.80 -20.24
C ALA A 237 -11.31 15.06 -21.00
N TYR A 238 -10.09 15.08 -21.54
CA TYR A 238 -9.65 16.17 -22.40
C TYR A 238 -10.48 16.30 -23.67
N GLU A 239 -10.81 15.19 -24.33
CA GLU A 239 -11.66 15.18 -25.54
C GLU A 239 -13.07 15.70 -25.26
N ALA A 240 -13.62 15.39 -24.08
CA ALA A 240 -14.97 15.82 -23.68
C ALA A 240 -15.05 17.25 -23.16
N GLY A 241 -14.05 17.73 -22.42
CA GLY A 241 -14.09 19.00 -21.68
C GLY A 241 -12.88 19.91 -21.82
N GLY A 242 -11.91 19.55 -22.66
CA GLY A 242 -10.68 20.30 -22.87
C GLY A 242 -9.72 20.24 -21.68
N ILE A 243 -8.67 21.06 -21.71
CA ILE A 243 -7.57 21.02 -20.75
C ILE A 243 -8.00 21.32 -19.30
N THR A 244 -9.03 22.12 -19.11
CA THR A 244 -9.52 22.50 -17.77
C THR A 244 -10.15 21.34 -17.01
N SER A 245 -10.65 20.32 -17.72
CA SER A 245 -11.19 19.12 -17.09
C SER A 245 -10.13 18.31 -16.34
N LEU A 246 -8.86 18.46 -16.70
CA LEU A 246 -7.75 17.70 -16.12
C LEU A 246 -7.21 18.30 -14.81
N VAL A 247 -7.56 19.53 -14.46
CA VAL A 247 -6.94 20.28 -13.34
C VAL A 247 -6.99 19.52 -12.01
N SER A 248 -8.13 18.90 -11.70
CA SER A 248 -8.31 18.16 -10.43
C SER A 248 -7.47 16.89 -10.32
N MET A 249 -7.11 16.31 -11.46
CA MET A 249 -6.35 15.06 -11.56
C MET A 249 -4.90 15.28 -12.02
N ALA A 250 -4.53 16.50 -12.37
CA ALA A 250 -3.21 16.83 -12.93
C ALA A 250 -2.03 16.28 -12.12
N PRO A 251 -2.01 16.29 -10.77
CA PRO A 251 -0.92 15.71 -9.99
C PRO A 251 -0.72 14.21 -10.16
N PHE A 252 -1.70 13.49 -10.71
CA PHE A 252 -1.69 12.04 -10.87
C PHE A 252 -1.53 11.60 -12.34
N ILE A 253 -1.68 12.52 -13.28
CA ILE A 253 -1.52 12.25 -14.72
C ILE A 253 -0.03 12.37 -15.05
N SER A 254 0.49 11.45 -15.85
CA SER A 254 1.90 11.48 -16.29
C SER A 254 2.21 12.74 -17.09
N ASP A 255 3.44 13.24 -16.96
CA ASP A 255 3.93 14.42 -17.71
C ASP A 255 3.71 14.24 -19.22
N GLU A 256 3.93 13.03 -19.75
CA GLU A 256 3.75 12.74 -21.17
C GLU A 256 2.32 13.01 -21.64
N VAL A 257 1.32 12.56 -20.88
CA VAL A 257 -0.11 12.76 -21.21
C VAL A 257 -0.53 14.21 -21.05
N LEU A 258 -0.07 14.86 -19.96
CA LEU A 258 -0.35 16.29 -19.76
C LEU A 258 0.25 17.14 -20.86
N ASP A 259 1.48 16.88 -21.25
CA ASP A 259 2.20 17.57 -22.31
C ASP A 259 1.54 17.37 -23.69
N GLU A 260 1.09 16.15 -23.98
CA GLU A 260 0.30 15.85 -25.19
C GLU A 260 -0.98 16.70 -25.21
N CYS A 261 -1.76 16.68 -24.12
CA CYS A 261 -3.00 17.44 -24.02
C CYS A 261 -2.75 18.95 -24.07
N ALA A 262 -1.67 19.44 -23.46
CA ALA A 262 -1.29 20.84 -23.48
C ALA A 262 -0.94 21.34 -24.89
N ARG A 263 -0.18 20.56 -25.67
CA ARG A 263 0.10 20.93 -27.09
C ARG A 263 -1.19 21.02 -27.91
N LYS A 264 -2.07 20.06 -27.76
CA LYS A 264 -3.36 20.06 -28.45
C LYS A 264 -4.25 21.24 -28.01
N ALA A 265 -4.25 21.55 -26.73
CA ALA A 265 -5.02 22.69 -26.19
C ALA A 265 -4.47 24.02 -26.69
N TYR A 266 -3.14 24.16 -26.79
CA TYR A 266 -2.50 25.34 -27.38
C TYR A 266 -2.92 25.56 -28.83
N GLU A 267 -2.95 24.48 -29.64
CA GLU A 267 -3.37 24.57 -31.06
C GLU A 267 -4.82 25.03 -31.23
N GLN A 268 -5.68 24.74 -30.28
CA GLN A 268 -7.10 25.09 -30.31
C GLN A 268 -7.41 26.48 -29.75
N GLY A 269 -6.71 26.92 -28.69
CA GLY A 269 -7.06 28.11 -27.94
C GLY A 269 -5.90 29.05 -27.58
N GLY A 270 -4.71 28.78 -28.12
CA GLY A 270 -3.51 29.56 -27.82
C GLY A 270 -2.95 29.36 -26.40
N ILE A 271 -1.93 30.14 -26.03
CA ILE A 271 -1.15 29.90 -24.81
C ILE A 271 -1.95 30.14 -23.52
N SER A 272 -2.96 31.01 -23.53
CA SER A 272 -3.71 31.38 -22.33
C SER A 272 -4.55 30.24 -21.76
N VAL A 273 -4.95 29.24 -22.55
CA VAL A 273 -5.72 28.09 -22.10
C VAL A 273 -4.89 27.16 -21.17
N LEU A 274 -3.56 27.26 -21.23
CA LEU A 274 -2.65 26.46 -20.43
C LEU A 274 -2.51 26.98 -18.98
N GLN A 275 -3.00 28.19 -18.68
CA GLN A 275 -2.76 28.84 -17.39
C GLN A 275 -3.20 27.98 -16.17
N SER A 276 -4.35 27.30 -16.27
CA SER A 276 -4.90 26.50 -15.17
C SER A 276 -4.11 25.23 -14.88
N ILE A 277 -3.34 24.73 -15.85
CA ILE A 277 -2.58 23.48 -15.74
C ILE A 277 -1.06 23.71 -15.81
N ALA A 278 -0.64 24.93 -15.99
CA ALA A 278 0.77 25.31 -16.15
C ALA A 278 1.73 24.75 -15.06
N PRO A 279 1.34 24.66 -13.78
CA PRO A 279 2.20 24.07 -12.75
C PRO A 279 2.51 22.59 -12.95
N PHE A 280 1.76 21.88 -13.80
CA PHE A 280 1.85 20.44 -14.01
C PHE A 280 2.37 20.05 -15.39
N ILE A 281 2.57 21.00 -16.29
CA ILE A 281 3.12 20.80 -17.63
C ILE A 281 4.64 20.96 -17.59
N SER A 282 5.38 20.21 -18.40
CA SER A 282 6.82 20.36 -18.49
C SER A 282 7.21 21.75 -18.98
N SER A 283 8.31 22.29 -18.46
CA SER A 283 8.85 23.60 -18.88
C SER A 283 9.15 23.62 -20.37
N ASP A 284 9.58 22.51 -20.93
CA ASP A 284 9.91 22.41 -22.36
C ASP A 284 8.68 22.66 -23.25
N VAL A 285 7.51 22.11 -22.85
CA VAL A 285 6.25 22.32 -23.59
C VAL A 285 5.73 23.74 -23.42
N ILE A 286 5.84 24.30 -22.21
CA ILE A 286 5.46 25.71 -21.98
C ILE A 286 6.33 26.61 -22.84
N ASP A 287 7.63 26.40 -22.89
CA ASP A 287 8.59 27.17 -23.66
C ASP A 287 8.40 27.03 -25.18
N GLU A 288 8.08 25.81 -25.63
CA GLU A 288 7.71 25.57 -27.05
C GLU A 288 6.46 26.37 -27.42
N CYS A 289 5.39 26.28 -26.60
CA CYS A 289 4.15 27.02 -26.81
C CYS A 289 4.37 28.53 -26.73
N ALA A 290 5.23 28.99 -25.85
CA ALA A 290 5.55 30.40 -25.70
C ALA A 290 6.26 30.98 -26.95
N ARG A 291 7.25 30.26 -27.54
CA ARG A 291 7.88 30.66 -28.79
C ARG A 291 6.87 30.79 -29.93
N LYS A 292 6.00 29.79 -30.07
CA LYS A 292 4.95 29.81 -31.10
C LYS A 292 3.94 30.95 -30.86
N ALA A 293 3.57 31.21 -29.59
CA ALA A 293 2.66 32.30 -29.23
C ALA A 293 3.28 33.66 -29.55
N TYR A 294 4.58 33.81 -29.30
CA TYR A 294 5.33 35.01 -29.67
C TYR A 294 5.32 35.26 -31.19
N GLU A 295 5.54 34.24 -32.01
CA GLU A 295 5.52 34.36 -33.47
C GLU A 295 4.14 34.78 -34.01
N GLN A 296 3.04 34.41 -33.34
CA GLN A 296 1.68 34.73 -33.75
C GLN A 296 1.19 36.09 -33.22
N GLY A 297 1.50 36.46 -31.99
CA GLY A 297 0.95 37.63 -31.31
C GLY A 297 1.94 38.55 -30.65
N GLY A 298 3.24 38.37 -30.91
CA GLY A 298 4.29 39.17 -30.28
C GLY A 298 4.44 38.92 -28.78
N ILE A 299 5.27 39.74 -28.13
CA ILE A 299 5.61 39.53 -26.70
C ILE A 299 4.45 39.67 -25.74
N SER A 300 3.43 40.45 -26.09
CA SER A 300 2.23 40.63 -25.26
C SER A 300 1.39 39.36 -25.14
N ALA A 301 1.48 38.44 -26.10
CA ALA A 301 0.79 37.15 -26.03
C ALA A 301 1.30 36.27 -24.87
N LEU A 302 2.52 36.52 -24.37
CA LEU A 302 3.15 35.76 -23.29
C LEU A 302 2.69 36.19 -21.89
N GLN A 303 2.02 37.34 -21.75
CA GLN A 303 1.80 38.00 -20.48
C GLN A 303 1.09 37.12 -19.43
N THR A 304 0.05 36.36 -19.83
CA THR A 304 -0.71 35.49 -18.93
C THR A 304 0.07 34.30 -18.43
N MET A 305 1.05 33.82 -19.20
CA MET A 305 1.86 32.65 -18.91
C MET A 305 3.28 32.98 -18.44
N ALA A 306 3.64 34.26 -18.40
CA ALA A 306 4.99 34.73 -18.08
C ALA A 306 5.61 34.13 -16.79
N PRO A 307 4.86 33.89 -15.69
CA PRO A 307 5.40 33.26 -14.49
C PRO A 307 5.85 31.81 -14.69
N PHE A 308 5.39 31.13 -15.73
CA PHE A 308 5.66 29.72 -16.01
C PHE A 308 6.66 29.50 -17.14
N ILE A 309 6.90 30.53 -17.96
CA ILE A 309 7.87 30.47 -19.09
C ILE A 309 9.26 30.61 -18.52
N SER A 310 10.23 29.84 -19.06
CA SER A 310 11.63 29.99 -18.66
C SER A 310 12.17 31.37 -18.96
N ARG A 311 13.05 31.88 -18.09
CA ARG A 311 13.65 33.21 -18.25
C ARG A 311 14.40 33.35 -19.58
N ASP A 312 15.05 32.28 -20.01
CA ASP A 312 15.81 32.29 -21.27
C ASP A 312 14.89 32.52 -22.47
N VAL A 313 13.71 31.94 -22.49
CA VAL A 313 12.73 32.12 -23.57
C VAL A 313 12.09 33.50 -23.51
N ILE A 314 11.80 34.02 -22.32
CA ILE A 314 11.30 35.37 -22.16
C ILE A 314 12.35 36.36 -22.69
N ASP A 315 13.61 36.20 -22.33
CA ASP A 315 14.72 37.06 -22.75
C ASP A 315 15.00 36.98 -24.25
N GLU A 316 14.90 35.77 -24.83
CA GLU A 316 14.95 35.57 -26.28
C GLU A 316 13.86 36.38 -27.01
N CYS A 317 12.60 36.20 -26.56
CA CYS A 317 11.45 36.89 -27.13
C CYS A 317 11.54 38.42 -26.95
N ALA A 318 12.07 38.86 -25.80
CA ALA A 318 12.27 40.27 -25.50
C ALA A 318 13.28 40.92 -26.46
N ARG A 319 14.41 40.27 -26.73
CA ARG A 319 15.39 40.78 -27.73
C ARG A 319 14.77 40.89 -29.11
N LYS A 320 14.02 39.87 -29.55
CA LYS A 320 13.32 39.91 -30.85
C LYS A 320 12.24 41.01 -30.89
N ALA A 321 11.49 41.18 -29.79
CA ALA A 321 10.46 42.23 -29.70
C ALA A 321 11.09 43.63 -29.75
N TYR A 322 12.23 43.83 -29.10
CA TYR A 322 12.98 45.08 -29.17
C TYR A 322 13.43 45.40 -30.62
N GLU A 323 13.94 44.43 -31.35
CA GLU A 323 14.37 44.60 -32.75
C GLU A 323 13.21 45.01 -33.67
N GLN A 324 11.97 44.59 -33.36
CA GLN A 324 10.80 44.90 -34.17
C GLN A 324 10.07 46.19 -33.78
N GLY A 325 10.04 46.55 -32.49
CA GLY A 325 9.22 47.64 -31.98
C GLY A 325 9.88 48.57 -30.96
N GLY A 326 11.21 48.43 -30.81
CA GLY A 326 11.98 49.25 -29.88
C GLY A 326 11.66 48.97 -28.40
N ILE A 327 12.09 49.87 -27.51
CA ILE A 327 11.95 49.69 -26.04
C ILE A 327 10.48 49.65 -25.59
N SER A 328 9.58 50.28 -26.32
CA SER A 328 8.16 50.30 -25.99
C SER A 328 7.47 48.95 -26.10
N ALA A 329 7.98 48.08 -26.95
CA ALA A 329 7.46 46.72 -27.08
C ALA A 329 7.67 45.85 -25.81
N LEU A 330 8.67 46.19 -24.97
CA LEU A 330 8.99 45.44 -23.76
C LEU A 330 8.13 45.81 -22.55
N GLN A 331 7.35 46.89 -22.63
CA GLN A 331 6.69 47.51 -21.49
C GLN A 331 5.76 46.55 -20.69
N THR A 332 4.99 45.70 -21.38
CA THR A 332 4.05 44.77 -20.76
C THR A 332 4.72 43.59 -20.06
N MET A 333 5.90 43.21 -20.49
CA MET A 333 6.66 42.04 -20.02
C MET A 333 7.86 42.41 -19.14
N ALA A 334 8.12 43.70 -18.95
CA ALA A 334 9.29 44.21 -18.23
C ALA A 334 9.55 43.52 -16.85
N PRO A 335 8.55 43.21 -16.02
CA PRO A 335 8.79 42.55 -14.75
C PRO A 335 9.36 41.11 -14.87
N PHE A 336 9.24 40.48 -16.03
CA PHE A 336 9.65 39.09 -16.27
C PHE A 336 10.95 38.98 -17.05
N ILE A 337 11.43 40.08 -17.71
CA ILE A 337 12.64 40.13 -18.46
C ILE A 337 13.84 40.30 -17.51
N SER A 338 14.95 39.67 -17.79
CA SER A 338 16.16 39.82 -16.97
C SER A 338 16.72 41.23 -17.04
N SER A 339 17.33 41.70 -15.96
CA SER A 339 17.99 43.02 -15.89
C SER A 339 19.04 43.21 -16.99
N ASP A 340 19.78 42.15 -17.29
CA ASP A 340 20.83 42.17 -18.31
C ASP A 340 20.28 42.49 -19.72
N VAL A 341 19.12 41.89 -20.07
CA VAL A 341 18.44 42.11 -21.35
C VAL A 341 17.80 43.49 -21.40
N ILE A 342 17.23 43.95 -20.29
CA ILE A 342 16.69 45.30 -20.19
C ILE A 342 17.81 46.34 -20.41
N ASP A 343 18.97 46.17 -19.74
CA ASP A 343 20.12 47.03 -19.85
C ASP A 343 20.74 46.98 -21.26
N GLU A 344 20.77 45.81 -21.88
CA GLU A 344 21.20 45.64 -23.27
C GLU A 344 20.32 46.44 -24.24
N CYS A 345 19.00 46.28 -24.14
CA CYS A 345 18.04 46.98 -24.97
C CYS A 345 18.05 48.48 -24.73
N ALA A 346 18.19 48.94 -23.47
CA ALA A 346 18.27 50.34 -23.13
C ALA A 346 19.54 51.00 -23.69
N ARG A 347 20.69 50.33 -23.67
CA ARG A 347 21.92 50.80 -24.30
C ARG A 347 21.79 50.94 -25.81
N LYS A 348 21.21 49.91 -26.47
CA LYS A 348 20.95 49.97 -27.92
C LYS A 348 20.01 51.11 -28.31
N ALA A 349 18.93 51.32 -27.52
CA ALA A 349 17.99 52.44 -27.73
C ALA A 349 18.68 53.79 -27.60
N TYR A 350 19.59 53.96 -26.62
CA TYR A 350 20.35 55.19 -26.47
C TYR A 350 21.32 55.44 -27.65
N GLU A 351 22.01 54.40 -28.14
CA GLU A 351 22.93 54.47 -29.28
C GLU A 351 22.22 54.77 -30.59
N THR A 352 20.99 54.26 -30.79
CA THR A 352 20.21 54.49 -32.02
C THR A 352 19.40 55.80 -31.99
N GLY A 353 19.40 56.54 -30.87
CA GLY A 353 18.75 57.82 -30.76
C GLY A 353 17.20 57.72 -30.66
N GLU A 354 16.70 56.52 -30.28
CA GLU A 354 15.31 56.36 -29.92
C GLU A 354 14.97 57.32 -28.76
N LYS A 355 14.00 58.23 -28.95
CA LYS A 355 13.53 59.10 -27.87
C LYS A 355 12.88 58.24 -26.82
N SER A 356 13.63 57.86 -25.78
CA SER A 356 13.08 57.18 -24.63
C SER A 356 11.98 58.01 -23.99
N SER A 357 10.76 57.48 -23.88
CA SER A 357 9.83 57.88 -22.84
C SER A 357 10.52 57.72 -21.48
N PRO A 358 10.12 58.51 -20.43
CA PRO A 358 10.89 58.58 -19.18
C PRO A 358 11.16 57.17 -18.57
N PRO A 359 12.19 57.03 -17.74
CA PRO A 359 12.66 55.74 -17.27
C PRO A 359 11.54 54.94 -16.60
N LEU A 360 11.31 53.78 -17.13
CA LEU A 360 10.27 52.85 -16.67
C LEU A 360 10.62 52.12 -15.33
N PHE A 361 11.74 52.48 -14.72
CA PHE A 361 12.28 51.77 -13.55
C PHE A 361 12.90 52.76 -12.53
N ILE A 362 12.21 52.91 -11.41
CA ILE A 362 12.77 53.21 -10.08
C ILE A 362 12.35 52.04 -9.17
#